data_021dd3c937751b86a5bb6d8cb245b755
#
_entry.id   021dd3c937751b86a5bb6d8cb245b755
#
_cell.length_a   1.000
_cell.length_b   1.000
_cell.length_c   1.000
_cell.angle_alpha   90.00
_cell.angle_beta   90.00
_cell.angle_gamma   90.00
#
_symmetry.space_group_name_H-M   'P 1'
#
loop_
_entity.id
_entity.type
_entity.pdbx_description
1 polymer ?
#
loop_
_entity_poly.entity_id
_entity_poly.type
_entity_poly.pdbx_seq_one_letter_code
_entity_poly.pdbx_strand_id
1 'polypeptide(L)'
;MRAAQVEQYNKNNISVKMVDLGIPVIGEREVLIKVLAAGVNPLDNMISRGEVKMIVPYKLPTLAGNEFVGTVEKVGTRASKFKVNDRVFARLPLDKIGAFAEYIAVNEDALTKVPDYLSDIEAAAVPLTALTIMQALELMKAEEGKTIFISGGTGSVGAMAIPIAKAKGLKVVTNGSAENKDRILELGASRFIDYKTEDYSKSLSNIDYVLDTLGGNETEKQMQILKKGGKLISLRAMPNGAFAKRMGLPMWKQIILGLAGSKFDKLASKYGISYDFIFVESNGKQLQEVADLFEKLRIKPSIDTVYTLEEVNSALDKVANGRSKGKTVITM
;
A
#
# COMPACT_ATOMS: atom_id res chain seq x y z
N MET A 1 -27.41 2.14 -3.02
CA MET A 1 -26.25 1.27 -2.81
C MET A 1 -25.82 1.30 -1.36
N ARG A 2 -25.40 0.16 -0.83
CA ARG A 2 -24.81 0.09 0.52
C ARG A 2 -23.35 0.55 0.46
N ALA A 3 -22.92 1.26 1.50
CA ALA A 3 -21.55 1.75 1.59
C ALA A 3 -21.14 1.93 3.07
N ALA A 4 -19.85 1.85 3.34
CA ALA A 4 -19.29 2.14 4.65
C ALA A 4 -18.72 3.58 4.70
N GLN A 5 -19.15 4.35 5.69
CA GLN A 5 -18.86 5.78 5.81
C GLN A 5 -18.13 6.11 7.12
N VAL A 6 -17.09 6.91 7.04
CA VAL A 6 -16.44 7.56 8.19
C VAL A 6 -17.24 8.83 8.48
N GLU A 7 -17.96 8.87 9.59
CA GLU A 7 -18.78 10.04 9.98
C GLU A 7 -17.94 11.11 10.70
N GLN A 8 -17.01 10.67 11.55
CA GLN A 8 -16.10 11.53 12.31
C GLN A 8 -14.79 10.83 12.62
N TYR A 9 -13.74 11.61 12.83
CA TYR A 9 -12.47 11.04 13.29
C TYR A 9 -12.57 10.55 14.74
N ASN A 10 -12.14 9.31 14.99
CA ASN A 10 -12.10 8.76 16.34
C ASN A 10 -10.78 8.01 16.57
N LYS A 11 -9.94 8.55 17.45
CA LYS A 11 -8.63 7.96 17.77
C LYS A 11 -8.71 6.65 18.53
N ASN A 12 -9.79 6.45 19.30
CA ASN A 12 -9.91 5.35 20.25
C ASN A 12 -10.73 4.18 19.71
N ASN A 13 -11.61 4.44 18.75
CA ASN A 13 -12.49 3.42 18.20
C ASN A 13 -12.56 3.58 16.68
N ILE A 14 -12.05 2.57 15.97
CA ILE A 14 -12.15 2.50 14.51
C ILE A 14 -13.55 1.97 14.21
N SER A 15 -14.41 2.84 13.73
CA SER A 15 -15.73 2.38 13.27
C SER A 15 -16.19 3.20 12.07
N VAL A 16 -16.79 2.50 11.13
CA VAL A 16 -17.48 3.09 10.00
C VAL A 16 -18.95 2.70 10.11
N LYS A 17 -19.83 3.57 9.62
CA LYS A 17 -21.25 3.34 9.62
C LYS A 17 -21.72 2.85 8.26
N MET A 18 -22.52 1.80 8.24
CA MET A 18 -23.20 1.38 7.03
C MET A 18 -24.31 2.39 6.68
N VAL A 19 -24.34 2.83 5.44
CA VAL A 19 -25.30 3.80 4.90
C VAL A 19 -25.84 3.34 3.56
N ASP A 20 -27.08 3.76 3.27
CA ASP A 20 -27.72 3.60 1.97
C ASP A 20 -27.65 4.93 1.20
N LEU A 21 -27.04 4.91 0.03
CA LEU A 21 -26.83 6.07 -0.82
C LEU A 21 -27.36 5.81 -2.25
N GLY A 22 -27.55 6.88 -3.01
CA GLY A 22 -27.76 6.76 -4.45
C GLY A 22 -26.50 6.20 -5.16
N ILE A 23 -26.69 5.53 -6.30
CA ILE A 23 -25.56 5.14 -7.16
C ILE A 23 -24.88 6.42 -7.67
N PRO A 24 -23.54 6.52 -7.65
CA PRO A 24 -22.85 7.75 -8.05
C PRO A 24 -23.04 8.07 -9.52
N VAL A 25 -23.23 9.36 -9.81
CA VAL A 25 -23.25 9.88 -11.19
C VAL A 25 -21.81 10.04 -11.66
N ILE A 26 -21.49 9.52 -12.84
CA ILE A 26 -20.15 9.60 -13.42
C ILE A 26 -19.94 10.89 -14.20
N GLY A 27 -18.73 11.44 -14.11
CA GLY A 27 -18.22 12.50 -14.98
C GLY A 27 -17.86 11.98 -16.38
N GLU A 28 -17.53 12.91 -17.30
CA GLU A 28 -17.24 12.58 -18.70
C GLU A 28 -16.08 11.58 -18.88
N ARG A 29 -15.05 11.64 -18.04
CA ARG A 29 -13.89 10.74 -18.07
C ARG A 29 -13.89 9.69 -16.95
N GLU A 30 -15.02 9.53 -16.30
CA GLU A 30 -15.18 8.54 -15.25
C GLU A 30 -15.90 7.28 -15.75
N VAL A 31 -15.68 6.23 -15.01
CA VAL A 31 -16.29 4.92 -15.22
C VAL A 31 -17.04 4.54 -13.95
N LEU A 32 -18.30 4.09 -14.09
CA LEU A 32 -19.04 3.48 -12.99
C LEU A 32 -18.62 2.04 -12.85
N ILE A 33 -18.18 1.68 -11.69
CA ILE A 33 -17.74 0.31 -11.37
C ILE A 33 -18.70 -0.30 -10.36
N LYS A 34 -19.19 -1.50 -10.64
CA LYS A 34 -19.76 -2.40 -9.65
C LYS A 34 -18.60 -3.08 -8.93
N VAL A 35 -18.43 -2.76 -7.66
CA VAL A 35 -17.34 -3.34 -6.85
C VAL A 35 -17.66 -4.80 -6.54
N LEU A 36 -16.68 -5.68 -6.69
CA LEU A 36 -16.78 -7.10 -6.39
C LEU A 36 -16.08 -7.43 -5.06
N ALA A 37 -14.90 -6.82 -4.85
CA ALA A 37 -14.16 -6.94 -3.60
C ALA A 37 -13.24 -5.72 -3.39
N ALA A 38 -12.87 -5.47 -2.13
CA ALA A 38 -12.00 -4.36 -1.72
C ALA A 38 -10.96 -4.84 -0.72
N GLY A 39 -9.71 -4.38 -0.87
CA GLY A 39 -8.63 -4.67 0.08
C GLY A 39 -8.67 -3.74 1.28
N VAL A 40 -8.47 -4.29 2.48
CA VAL A 40 -8.38 -3.51 3.72
C VAL A 40 -6.92 -3.27 4.08
N ASN A 41 -6.62 -2.03 4.43
CA ASN A 41 -5.26 -1.56 4.69
C ASN A 41 -5.15 -0.85 6.05
N PRO A 42 -3.96 -0.81 6.66
CA PRO A 42 -3.72 0.05 7.81
C PRO A 42 -4.08 1.53 7.54
N LEU A 43 -3.98 1.97 6.28
CA LEU A 43 -4.35 3.32 5.86
C LEU A 43 -5.84 3.63 6.11
N ASP A 44 -6.74 2.66 5.92
CA ASP A 44 -8.17 2.84 6.18
C ASP A 44 -8.42 3.17 7.66
N ASN A 45 -7.72 2.49 8.56
CA ASN A 45 -7.74 2.77 9.98
C ASN A 45 -7.13 4.13 10.33
N MET A 46 -6.00 4.49 9.72
CA MET A 46 -5.36 5.79 9.92
C MET A 46 -6.26 6.95 9.46
N ILE A 47 -7.01 6.77 8.38
CA ILE A 47 -8.01 7.74 7.90
C ILE A 47 -9.11 7.90 8.94
N SER A 48 -9.72 6.81 9.41
CA SER A 48 -10.79 6.84 10.42
C SER A 48 -10.34 7.48 11.73
N ARG A 49 -9.07 7.32 12.12
CA ARG A 49 -8.48 7.99 13.30
C ARG A 49 -8.07 9.44 13.07
N GLY A 50 -8.06 9.91 11.81
CA GLY A 50 -7.60 11.25 11.46
C GLY A 50 -6.08 11.42 11.52
N GLU A 51 -5.32 10.33 11.52
CA GLU A 51 -3.85 10.36 11.61
C GLU A 51 -3.20 10.93 10.35
N VAL A 52 -3.87 10.79 9.20
CA VAL A 52 -3.36 11.28 7.89
C VAL A 52 -3.86 12.68 7.52
N LYS A 53 -4.65 13.35 8.37
CA LYS A 53 -5.26 14.65 8.05
C LYS A 53 -4.27 15.78 7.73
N MET A 54 -3.02 15.65 8.21
CA MET A 54 -1.95 16.59 7.86
C MET A 54 -1.49 16.43 6.40
N ILE A 55 -1.63 15.22 5.84
CA ILE A 55 -1.29 14.92 4.45
C ILE A 55 -2.52 15.13 3.59
N VAL A 56 -3.60 14.40 3.88
CA VAL A 56 -4.89 14.48 3.15
C VAL A 56 -6.01 14.81 4.14
N PRO A 57 -6.54 16.05 4.14
CA PRO A 57 -7.64 16.46 5.00
C PRO A 57 -8.98 16.05 4.37
N TYR A 58 -9.48 14.86 4.68
CA TYR A 58 -10.79 14.43 4.20
C TYR A 58 -11.91 15.27 4.80
N LYS A 59 -12.87 15.66 3.95
CA LYS A 59 -14.12 16.26 4.39
C LYS A 59 -15.06 15.15 4.86
N LEU A 60 -15.47 15.21 6.12
CA LEU A 60 -16.40 14.23 6.70
C LEU A 60 -17.87 14.70 6.58
N PRO A 61 -18.82 13.79 6.38
CA PRO A 61 -18.63 12.34 6.23
C PRO A 61 -18.01 11.97 4.88
N THR A 62 -17.19 10.88 4.86
CA THR A 62 -16.58 10.36 3.63
C THR A 62 -16.71 8.83 3.56
N LEU A 63 -16.80 8.27 2.36
CA LEU A 63 -16.78 6.81 2.18
C LEU A 63 -15.40 6.24 2.51
N ALA A 64 -15.37 5.04 3.05
CA ALA A 64 -14.15 4.33 3.41
C ALA A 64 -13.67 3.41 2.27
N GLY A 65 -12.38 3.01 2.36
CA GLY A 65 -11.75 2.07 1.43
C GLY A 65 -10.93 2.75 0.35
N ASN A 66 -9.75 2.19 0.09
CA ASN A 66 -8.72 2.81 -0.76
C ASN A 66 -8.40 2.02 -2.04
N GLU A 67 -8.80 0.75 -2.14
CA GLU A 67 -8.55 -0.09 -3.31
C GLU A 67 -9.68 -1.10 -3.52
N PHE A 68 -9.88 -1.50 -4.76
CA PHE A 68 -10.95 -2.42 -5.14
C PHE A 68 -10.61 -3.21 -6.40
N VAL A 69 -11.39 -4.24 -6.66
CA VAL A 69 -11.65 -4.88 -7.95
C VAL A 69 -13.15 -4.80 -8.25
N GLY A 70 -13.50 -4.64 -9.51
CA GLY A 70 -14.89 -4.58 -9.92
C GLY A 70 -15.08 -4.70 -11.44
N THR A 71 -16.33 -4.63 -11.85
CA THR A 71 -16.76 -4.69 -13.26
C THR A 71 -17.28 -3.35 -13.71
N VAL A 72 -16.90 -2.92 -14.88
CA VAL A 72 -17.39 -1.69 -15.51
C VAL A 72 -18.88 -1.82 -15.86
N GLU A 73 -19.72 -0.97 -15.27
CA GLU A 73 -21.15 -0.91 -15.50
C GLU A 73 -21.53 0.19 -16.51
N LYS A 74 -20.84 1.33 -16.46
CA LYS A 74 -21.09 2.48 -17.34
C LYS A 74 -19.81 3.24 -17.60
N VAL A 75 -19.71 3.79 -18.81
CA VAL A 75 -18.54 4.56 -19.26
C VAL A 75 -18.97 6.00 -19.56
N GLY A 76 -18.22 7.00 -19.09
CA GLY A 76 -18.46 8.41 -19.38
C GLY A 76 -18.21 8.74 -20.85
N THR A 77 -18.80 9.83 -21.30
CA THR A 77 -18.83 10.20 -22.75
C THR A 77 -17.45 10.46 -23.37
N ARG A 78 -16.43 10.73 -22.55
CA ARG A 78 -15.05 10.99 -22.98
C ARG A 78 -14.06 9.92 -22.45
N ALA A 79 -14.54 8.92 -21.72
CA ALA A 79 -13.73 7.78 -21.31
C ALA A 79 -13.66 6.78 -22.47
N SER A 80 -12.46 6.28 -22.77
CA SER A 80 -12.21 5.43 -23.95
C SER A 80 -11.36 4.20 -23.68
N LYS A 81 -10.77 4.08 -22.48
CA LYS A 81 -9.82 2.99 -22.15
C LYS A 81 -10.51 1.67 -21.81
N PHE A 82 -11.76 1.75 -21.36
CA PHE A 82 -12.52 0.60 -20.88
C PHE A 82 -13.91 0.54 -21.51
N LYS A 83 -14.49 -0.64 -21.51
CA LYS A 83 -15.88 -0.91 -21.96
C LYS A 83 -16.67 -1.61 -20.87
N VAL A 84 -17.99 -1.57 -20.98
CA VAL A 84 -18.91 -2.32 -20.10
C VAL A 84 -18.50 -3.80 -20.05
N ASN A 85 -18.54 -4.39 -18.86
CA ASN A 85 -18.09 -5.73 -18.51
C ASN A 85 -16.55 -5.93 -18.46
N ASP A 86 -15.73 -4.90 -18.69
CA ASP A 86 -14.31 -5.02 -18.40
C ASP A 86 -14.12 -5.20 -16.88
N ARG A 87 -13.28 -6.15 -16.51
CA ARG A 87 -12.90 -6.41 -15.11
C ARG A 87 -11.66 -5.60 -14.79
N VAL A 88 -11.78 -4.68 -13.82
CA VAL A 88 -10.75 -3.69 -13.50
C VAL A 88 -10.45 -3.63 -12.02
N PHE A 89 -9.27 -3.13 -11.68
CA PHE A 89 -8.88 -2.84 -10.30
C PHE A 89 -8.17 -1.49 -10.21
N ALA A 90 -8.14 -0.92 -9.02
CA ALA A 90 -7.45 0.34 -8.76
C ALA A 90 -7.11 0.55 -7.28
N ARG A 91 -6.06 1.32 -7.07
CA ARG A 91 -5.87 2.16 -5.89
C ARG A 91 -6.49 3.52 -6.20
N LEU A 92 -7.47 3.92 -5.40
CA LEU A 92 -8.22 5.15 -5.62
C LEU A 92 -7.35 6.41 -5.44
N PRO A 93 -7.64 7.51 -6.15
CA PRO A 93 -7.02 8.81 -5.88
C PRO A 93 -7.17 9.23 -4.41
N LEU A 94 -6.19 9.98 -3.89
CA LEU A 94 -6.16 10.39 -2.48
C LEU A 94 -7.39 11.24 -2.07
N ASP A 95 -7.87 12.05 -2.99
CA ASP A 95 -9.00 12.95 -2.79
C ASP A 95 -10.38 12.29 -3.05
N LYS A 96 -10.39 11.06 -3.58
CA LYS A 96 -11.62 10.35 -3.95
C LYS A 96 -11.57 8.88 -3.56
N ILE A 97 -11.60 8.60 -2.26
CA ILE A 97 -11.70 7.25 -1.69
C ILE A 97 -13.15 6.77 -1.63
N GLY A 98 -13.39 5.49 -1.30
CA GLY A 98 -14.74 4.96 -1.14
C GLY A 98 -14.94 3.56 -1.70
N ALA A 99 -13.90 2.71 -1.62
CA ALA A 99 -13.95 1.35 -2.15
C ALA A 99 -14.83 0.38 -1.35
N PHE A 100 -15.19 0.71 -0.10
CA PHE A 100 -16.11 -0.11 0.70
C PHE A 100 -17.56 0.28 0.41
N ALA A 101 -17.96 0.10 -0.84
CA ALA A 101 -19.28 0.41 -1.38
C ALA A 101 -19.60 -0.48 -2.58
N GLU A 102 -20.88 -0.75 -2.82
CA GLU A 102 -21.31 -1.58 -3.96
C GLU A 102 -20.99 -0.95 -5.33
N TYR A 103 -20.92 0.38 -5.41
CA TYR A 103 -20.56 1.11 -6.64
C TYR A 103 -19.63 2.27 -6.37
N ILE A 104 -18.77 2.54 -7.33
CA ILE A 104 -17.86 3.69 -7.29
C ILE A 104 -17.70 4.33 -8.68
N ALA A 105 -17.60 5.65 -8.72
CA ALA A 105 -17.24 6.41 -9.92
C ALA A 105 -15.75 6.78 -9.87
N VAL A 106 -14.97 6.36 -10.86
CA VAL A 106 -13.51 6.51 -10.88
C VAL A 106 -13.06 7.04 -12.22
N ASN A 107 -12.09 7.96 -12.23
CA ASN A 107 -11.44 8.39 -13.46
C ASN A 107 -10.70 7.21 -14.12
N GLU A 108 -10.88 7.04 -15.43
CA GLU A 108 -10.29 5.94 -16.19
C GLU A 108 -8.75 5.86 -16.07
N ASP A 109 -8.07 6.98 -15.78
CA ASP A 109 -6.62 7.03 -15.62
C ASP A 109 -6.10 6.33 -14.35
N ALA A 110 -6.98 6.04 -13.39
CA ALA A 110 -6.65 5.30 -12.17
C ALA A 110 -6.81 3.78 -12.31
N LEU A 111 -7.47 3.33 -13.37
CA LEU A 111 -7.88 1.94 -13.57
C LEU A 111 -6.89 1.15 -14.42
N THR A 112 -6.89 -0.17 -14.21
CA THR A 112 -6.18 -1.15 -15.04
C THR A 112 -7.01 -2.44 -15.12
N LYS A 113 -6.88 -3.20 -16.20
CA LYS A 113 -7.51 -4.50 -16.34
C LYS A 113 -6.86 -5.51 -15.39
N VAL A 114 -7.69 -6.33 -14.77
CA VAL A 114 -7.23 -7.42 -13.89
C VAL A 114 -6.64 -8.55 -14.74
N PRO A 115 -5.48 -9.12 -14.38
CA PRO A 115 -5.01 -10.37 -14.96
C PRO A 115 -6.05 -11.50 -14.82
N ASP A 116 -6.35 -12.21 -15.92
CA ASP A 116 -7.49 -13.15 -15.98
C ASP A 116 -7.40 -14.30 -14.96
N TYR A 117 -6.18 -14.71 -14.59
CA TYR A 117 -5.96 -15.81 -13.65
C TYR A 117 -6.22 -15.48 -12.17
N LEU A 118 -6.31 -14.19 -11.81
CA LEU A 118 -6.61 -13.78 -10.46
C LEU A 118 -8.12 -13.84 -10.19
N SER A 119 -8.51 -14.45 -9.10
CA SER A 119 -9.87 -14.29 -8.55
C SER A 119 -10.12 -12.86 -8.12
N ASP A 120 -11.38 -12.49 -7.84
CA ASP A 120 -11.71 -11.14 -7.36
C ASP A 120 -11.07 -10.85 -6.00
N ILE A 121 -11.05 -11.85 -5.13
CA ILE A 121 -10.41 -11.76 -3.80
C ILE A 121 -8.91 -11.51 -3.95
N GLU A 122 -8.22 -12.27 -4.82
CA GLU A 122 -6.80 -12.07 -5.09
C GLU A 122 -6.54 -10.71 -5.73
N ALA A 123 -7.35 -10.30 -6.72
CA ALA A 123 -7.20 -9.03 -7.42
C ALA A 123 -7.38 -7.82 -6.49
N ALA A 124 -8.33 -7.86 -5.54
CA ALA A 124 -8.55 -6.81 -4.55
C ALA A 124 -7.34 -6.58 -3.61
N ALA A 125 -6.45 -7.56 -3.49
CA ALA A 125 -5.27 -7.50 -2.62
C ALA A 125 -4.06 -6.80 -3.26
N VAL A 126 -4.12 -6.46 -4.56
CA VAL A 126 -2.94 -6.06 -5.36
C VAL A 126 -2.71 -4.55 -5.39
N PRO A 127 -3.69 -3.68 -5.76
CA PRO A 127 -3.41 -2.34 -6.26
C PRO A 127 -2.60 -1.46 -5.30
N LEU A 128 -3.08 -1.26 -4.08
CA LEU A 128 -2.43 -0.36 -3.11
C LEU A 128 -1.06 -0.90 -2.71
N THR A 129 -0.97 -2.18 -2.43
CA THR A 129 0.27 -2.81 -1.95
C THR A 129 1.33 -2.80 -3.05
N ALA A 130 0.98 -3.21 -4.27
CA ALA A 130 1.91 -3.25 -5.39
C ALA A 130 2.37 -1.85 -5.82
N LEU A 131 1.46 -0.86 -5.89
CA LEU A 131 1.83 0.53 -6.16
C LEU A 131 2.75 1.11 -5.08
N THR A 132 2.51 0.77 -3.80
CA THR A 132 3.42 1.19 -2.71
C THR A 132 4.85 0.70 -2.98
N ILE A 133 4.99 -0.54 -3.40
CA ILE A 133 6.30 -1.15 -3.69
C ILE A 133 6.93 -0.51 -4.94
N MET A 134 6.18 -0.37 -6.02
CA MET A 134 6.66 0.23 -7.26
C MET A 134 7.16 1.66 -7.03
N GLN A 135 6.37 2.48 -6.33
CA GLN A 135 6.73 3.86 -6.00
C GLN A 135 7.91 3.94 -5.03
N ALA A 136 8.02 3.01 -4.06
CA ALA A 136 9.18 2.93 -3.19
C ALA A 136 10.46 2.60 -3.96
N LEU A 137 10.42 1.61 -4.88
CA LEU A 137 11.56 1.25 -5.72
C LEU A 137 11.97 2.39 -6.66
N GLU A 138 11.00 3.11 -7.23
CA GLU A 138 11.24 4.29 -8.05
C GLU A 138 11.91 5.42 -7.25
N LEU A 139 11.41 5.70 -6.03
CA LEU A 139 11.97 6.71 -5.13
C LEU A 139 13.39 6.33 -4.68
N MET A 140 13.66 5.05 -4.49
CA MET A 140 15.01 4.52 -4.27
C MET A 140 15.89 4.67 -5.51
N LYS A 141 15.33 4.86 -6.70
CA LYS A 141 16.02 4.66 -7.98
C LYS A 141 16.74 3.31 -7.98
N ALA A 142 15.97 2.26 -7.66
CA ALA A 142 16.51 0.92 -7.47
C ALA A 142 17.11 0.37 -8.77
N GLU A 143 18.32 -0.18 -8.70
CA GLU A 143 19.08 -0.69 -9.83
C GLU A 143 19.19 -2.21 -9.76
N GLU A 144 19.16 -2.88 -10.89
CA GLU A 144 19.38 -4.32 -11.01
C GLU A 144 20.71 -4.76 -10.38
N GLY A 145 20.74 -5.95 -9.80
CA GLY A 145 21.93 -6.53 -9.15
C GLY A 145 22.19 -6.02 -7.73
N LYS A 146 21.50 -4.96 -7.29
CA LYS A 146 21.62 -4.41 -5.93
C LYS A 146 20.84 -5.22 -4.92
N THR A 147 21.14 -5.01 -3.63
CA THR A 147 20.51 -5.73 -2.51
C THR A 147 19.51 -4.84 -1.79
N ILE A 148 18.29 -5.32 -1.62
CA ILE A 148 17.25 -4.69 -0.81
C ILE A 148 16.96 -5.53 0.43
N PHE A 149 16.91 -4.89 1.60
CA PHE A 149 16.34 -5.46 2.81
C PHE A 149 14.88 -4.99 2.94
N ILE A 150 13.96 -5.94 3.05
CA ILE A 150 12.53 -5.70 3.25
C ILE A 150 12.19 -6.18 4.65
N SER A 151 11.91 -5.26 5.58
CA SER A 151 11.51 -5.63 6.93
C SER A 151 10.11 -6.23 6.95
N GLY A 152 9.88 -7.25 7.78
CA GLY A 152 8.57 -7.88 7.92
C GLY A 152 8.08 -8.60 6.64
N GLY A 153 8.95 -9.38 6.01
CA GLY A 153 8.65 -10.09 4.75
C GLY A 153 7.48 -11.05 4.78
N THR A 154 7.03 -11.44 5.97
CA THR A 154 5.91 -12.38 6.16
C THR A 154 4.53 -11.69 6.16
N GLY A 155 4.49 -10.36 6.32
CA GLY A 155 3.26 -9.56 6.25
C GLY A 155 2.78 -9.32 4.81
N SER A 156 1.59 -8.72 4.64
CA SER A 156 0.98 -8.49 3.33
C SER A 156 1.86 -7.67 2.38
N VAL A 157 2.47 -6.59 2.88
CA VAL A 157 3.37 -5.73 2.09
C VAL A 157 4.66 -6.47 1.75
N GLY A 158 5.30 -7.11 2.74
CA GLY A 158 6.58 -7.81 2.55
C GLY A 158 6.45 -8.97 1.56
N ALA A 159 5.42 -9.80 1.71
CA ALA A 159 5.17 -10.93 0.83
C ALA A 159 4.93 -10.50 -0.63
N MET A 160 4.29 -9.34 -0.85
CA MET A 160 4.10 -8.75 -2.17
C MET A 160 5.39 -8.10 -2.71
N ALA A 161 6.17 -7.49 -1.84
CA ALA A 161 7.39 -6.77 -2.22
C ALA A 161 8.48 -7.71 -2.74
N ILE A 162 8.58 -8.91 -2.18
CA ILE A 162 9.63 -9.89 -2.53
C ILE A 162 9.60 -10.25 -4.01
N PRO A 163 8.50 -10.79 -4.59
CA PRO A 163 8.46 -11.16 -5.99
C PRO A 163 8.60 -9.95 -6.93
N ILE A 164 8.05 -8.79 -6.57
CA ILE A 164 8.19 -7.56 -7.38
C ILE A 164 9.65 -7.09 -7.40
N ALA A 165 10.32 -7.02 -6.25
CA ALA A 165 11.72 -6.61 -6.16
C ALA A 165 12.64 -7.58 -6.90
N LYS A 166 12.40 -8.90 -6.76
CA LYS A 166 13.12 -9.94 -7.52
C LYS A 166 12.95 -9.75 -9.03
N ALA A 167 11.72 -9.48 -9.48
CA ALA A 167 11.43 -9.26 -10.91
C ALA A 167 12.10 -7.99 -11.47
N LYS A 168 12.39 -7.01 -10.62
CA LYS A 168 13.20 -5.82 -10.95
C LYS A 168 14.72 -6.09 -10.82
N GLY A 169 15.13 -7.36 -10.69
CA GLY A 169 16.54 -7.78 -10.65
C GLY A 169 17.26 -7.54 -9.33
N LEU A 170 16.54 -7.27 -8.24
CA LEU A 170 17.13 -7.05 -6.91
C LEU A 170 17.39 -8.37 -6.18
N LYS A 171 18.46 -8.41 -5.39
CA LYS A 171 18.69 -9.47 -4.38
C LYS A 171 17.90 -9.13 -3.13
N VAL A 172 16.92 -9.95 -2.78
CA VAL A 172 16.00 -9.66 -1.69
C VAL A 172 16.43 -10.37 -0.41
N VAL A 173 16.70 -9.60 0.64
CA VAL A 173 16.89 -10.09 2.01
C VAL A 173 15.70 -9.65 2.84
N THR A 174 15.20 -10.52 3.71
CA THR A 174 14.05 -10.17 4.56
C THR A 174 14.09 -10.90 5.89
N ASN A 175 13.25 -10.45 6.84
CA ASN A 175 13.09 -11.10 8.14
C ASN A 175 11.61 -11.46 8.40
N GLY A 176 11.43 -12.42 9.28
CA GLY A 176 10.11 -12.88 9.71
C GLY A 176 10.22 -13.94 10.79
N SER A 177 9.13 -14.63 11.14
CA SER A 177 9.17 -15.80 12.00
C SER A 177 9.47 -17.07 11.19
N ALA A 178 10.27 -17.99 11.77
CA ALA A 178 10.78 -19.19 11.12
C ALA A 178 9.72 -20.04 10.41
N GLU A 179 8.52 -20.10 10.95
CA GLU A 179 7.37 -20.85 10.39
C GLU A 179 6.98 -20.45 8.95
N ASN A 180 7.40 -19.25 8.51
CA ASN A 180 7.10 -18.74 7.17
C ASN A 180 8.32 -18.81 6.23
N LYS A 181 9.45 -19.35 6.67
CA LYS A 181 10.73 -19.31 5.95
C LYS A 181 10.60 -19.87 4.53
N ASP A 182 10.09 -21.08 4.40
CA ASP A 182 10.03 -21.77 3.11
C ASP A 182 9.16 -21.01 2.11
N ARG A 183 7.97 -20.57 2.54
CA ARG A 183 7.08 -19.73 1.73
C ARG A 183 7.77 -18.45 1.25
N ILE A 184 8.53 -17.79 2.10
CA ILE A 184 9.23 -16.53 1.78
C ILE A 184 10.38 -16.76 0.79
N LEU A 185 11.11 -17.87 0.92
CA LEU A 185 12.15 -18.27 -0.04
C LEU A 185 11.55 -18.64 -1.40
N GLU A 186 10.41 -19.33 -1.43
CA GLU A 186 9.66 -19.62 -2.65
C GLU A 186 9.19 -18.36 -3.37
N LEU A 187 8.77 -17.31 -2.64
CA LEU A 187 8.44 -16.01 -3.21
C LEU A 187 9.65 -15.33 -3.86
N GLY A 188 10.87 -15.78 -3.56
CA GLY A 188 12.10 -15.33 -4.21
C GLY A 188 13.06 -14.53 -3.35
N ALA A 189 12.88 -14.52 -2.02
CA ALA A 189 13.89 -14.00 -1.13
C ALA A 189 15.20 -14.82 -1.25
N SER A 190 16.34 -14.15 -1.38
CA SER A 190 17.66 -14.79 -1.45
C SER A 190 18.20 -15.14 -0.05
N ARG A 191 17.74 -14.43 0.99
CA ARG A 191 18.06 -14.72 2.40
C ARG A 191 16.87 -14.37 3.29
N PHE A 192 16.56 -15.27 4.20
CA PHE A 192 15.55 -15.09 5.24
C PHE A 192 16.24 -15.11 6.61
N ILE A 193 15.83 -14.19 7.49
CA ILE A 193 16.35 -14.04 8.85
C ILE A 193 15.20 -14.24 9.83
N ASP A 194 15.32 -15.21 10.72
CA ASP A 194 14.39 -15.36 11.84
C ASP A 194 14.71 -14.34 12.94
N TYR A 195 13.85 -13.34 13.11
CA TYR A 195 14.05 -12.25 14.08
C TYR A 195 14.05 -12.72 15.54
N LYS A 196 13.61 -13.97 15.83
CA LYS A 196 13.61 -14.52 17.18
C LYS A 196 14.98 -15.07 17.59
N THR A 197 15.78 -15.48 16.61
CA THR A 197 17.06 -16.15 16.84
C THR A 197 18.26 -15.37 16.30
N GLU A 198 18.04 -14.48 15.33
CA GLU A 198 19.11 -13.73 14.66
C GLU A 198 18.82 -12.23 14.63
N ASP A 199 19.73 -11.42 15.12
CA ASP A 199 19.69 -9.96 15.00
C ASP A 199 20.29 -9.53 13.65
N TYR A 200 19.42 -9.18 12.70
CA TYR A 200 19.82 -8.78 11.35
C TYR A 200 20.79 -7.59 11.34
N SER A 201 20.74 -6.69 12.34
CA SER A 201 21.66 -5.55 12.40
C SER A 201 23.10 -5.93 12.69
N LYS A 202 23.34 -7.15 13.21
CA LYS A 202 24.68 -7.70 13.42
C LYS A 202 25.14 -8.59 12.27
N SER A 203 24.21 -9.15 11.52
CA SER A 203 24.49 -10.12 10.45
C SER A 203 24.42 -9.54 9.04
N LEU A 204 23.89 -8.33 8.89
CA LEU A 204 23.80 -7.61 7.63
C LEU A 204 24.66 -6.34 7.65
N SER A 205 25.27 -6.06 6.51
CA SER A 205 25.98 -4.81 6.22
C SER A 205 26.01 -4.59 4.72
N ASN A 206 26.36 -3.39 4.30
CA ASN A 206 26.49 -3.01 2.89
C ASN A 206 25.22 -3.22 2.03
N ILE A 207 24.03 -3.10 2.65
CA ILE A 207 22.74 -3.14 1.97
C ILE A 207 22.55 -1.85 1.15
N ASP A 208 22.09 -1.96 -0.09
CA ASP A 208 21.85 -0.81 -0.97
C ASP A 208 20.56 -0.07 -0.62
N TYR A 209 19.49 -0.83 -0.37
CA TYR A 209 18.14 -0.31 -0.15
C TYR A 209 17.47 -0.97 1.04
N VAL A 210 16.64 -0.21 1.73
CA VAL A 210 15.76 -0.72 2.79
C VAL A 210 14.33 -0.26 2.52
N LEU A 211 13.40 -1.21 2.49
CA LEU A 211 11.96 -0.96 2.57
C LEU A 211 11.51 -1.24 4.01
N ASP A 212 11.30 -0.16 4.77
CA ASP A 212 10.88 -0.25 6.17
C ASP A 212 9.37 -0.33 6.28
N THR A 213 8.85 -1.50 6.63
CA THR A 213 7.42 -1.74 6.85
C THR A 213 7.02 -1.73 8.33
N LEU A 214 7.98 -1.61 9.25
CA LEU A 214 7.79 -1.76 10.70
C LEU A 214 7.73 -0.41 11.42
N GLY A 215 8.62 0.53 11.06
CA GLY A 215 8.69 1.84 11.70
C GLY A 215 9.30 1.84 13.11
N GLY A 216 9.19 2.98 13.81
CA GLY A 216 9.65 3.13 15.19
C GLY A 216 11.16 2.89 15.36
N ASN A 217 11.54 2.14 16.39
CA ASN A 217 12.93 1.82 16.68
C ASN A 217 13.57 0.93 15.60
N GLU A 218 12.77 0.15 14.86
CA GLU A 218 13.27 -0.67 13.78
C GLU A 218 13.81 0.17 12.62
N THR A 219 13.23 1.34 12.34
CA THR A 219 13.75 2.27 11.32
C THR A 219 15.19 2.67 11.60
N GLU A 220 15.52 3.01 12.87
CA GLU A 220 16.88 3.40 13.28
C GLU A 220 17.86 2.22 13.15
N LYS A 221 17.43 1.02 13.54
CA LYS A 221 18.20 -0.21 13.43
C LYS A 221 18.48 -0.58 11.97
N GLN A 222 17.48 -0.40 11.10
CA GLN A 222 17.61 -0.64 9.66
C GLN A 222 18.55 0.35 8.95
N MET A 223 18.70 1.58 9.46
CA MET A 223 19.68 2.53 8.92
C MET A 223 21.14 2.06 9.05
N GLN A 224 21.44 1.25 10.07
CA GLN A 224 22.80 0.81 10.38
C GLN A 224 23.32 -0.25 9.40
N ILE A 225 22.45 -0.99 8.74
CA ILE A 225 22.85 -2.04 7.78
C ILE A 225 23.12 -1.49 6.37
N LEU A 226 22.73 -0.24 6.10
CA LEU A 226 22.92 0.40 4.81
C LEU A 226 24.38 0.79 4.58
N LYS A 227 24.83 0.68 3.35
CA LYS A 227 26.11 1.26 2.91
C LYS A 227 26.00 2.79 2.80
N LYS A 228 27.15 3.48 2.77
CA LYS A 228 27.17 4.92 2.39
C LYS A 228 26.51 5.12 1.03
N GLY A 229 25.64 6.12 0.93
CA GLY A 229 24.80 6.39 -0.27
C GLY A 229 23.58 5.46 -0.39
N GLY A 230 23.39 4.54 0.54
CA GLY A 230 22.19 3.68 0.58
C GLY A 230 20.92 4.47 0.88
N LYS A 231 19.76 3.86 0.63
CA LYS A 231 18.47 4.55 0.76
C LYS A 231 17.48 3.71 1.58
N LEU A 232 16.83 4.37 2.54
CA LEU A 232 15.74 3.83 3.32
C LEU A 232 14.44 4.55 2.97
N ILE A 233 13.43 3.79 2.53
CA ILE A 233 12.06 4.27 2.36
C ILE A 233 11.19 3.62 3.43
N SER A 234 10.52 4.44 4.24
CA SER A 234 9.65 3.95 5.30
C SER A 234 8.17 4.16 4.96
N LEU A 235 7.36 3.16 5.33
CA LEU A 235 5.90 3.19 5.26
C LEU A 235 5.26 3.61 6.60
N ARG A 236 6.04 3.60 7.69
CA ARG A 236 5.49 3.72 9.06
C ARG A 236 6.27 4.64 9.99
N ALA A 237 7.42 5.13 9.58
CA ALA A 237 8.16 6.11 10.35
C ALA A 237 7.59 7.53 10.14
N MET A 238 8.24 8.54 10.68
CA MET A 238 7.74 9.91 10.61
C MET A 238 8.01 10.53 9.24
N PRO A 239 7.00 11.10 8.56
CA PRO A 239 7.20 11.92 7.38
C PRO A 239 8.15 13.08 7.65
N ASN A 240 8.95 13.44 6.65
CA ASN A 240 9.93 14.53 6.73
C ASN A 240 9.63 15.68 5.76
N GLY A 241 10.49 16.70 5.73
CA GLY A 241 10.34 17.86 4.84
C GLY A 241 10.47 17.50 3.36
N ALA A 242 11.32 16.52 3.00
CA ALA A 242 11.48 16.05 1.63
C ALA A 242 10.19 15.41 1.11
N PHE A 243 9.57 14.55 1.91
CA PHE A 243 8.25 13.99 1.63
C PHE A 243 7.20 15.09 1.44
N ALA A 244 7.11 16.04 2.38
CA ALA A 244 6.10 17.10 2.32
C ALA A 244 6.23 17.98 1.07
N LYS A 245 7.48 18.26 0.65
CA LYS A 245 7.78 18.99 -0.59
C LYS A 245 7.37 18.17 -1.82
N ARG A 246 7.67 16.88 -1.87
CA ARG A 246 7.30 15.98 -2.98
C ARG A 246 5.78 15.87 -3.14
N MET A 247 5.04 15.82 -2.03
CA MET A 247 3.57 15.81 -2.01
C MET A 247 2.93 17.18 -2.31
N GLY A 248 3.72 18.22 -2.61
CA GLY A 248 3.20 19.55 -2.89
C GLY A 248 2.47 20.21 -1.72
N LEU A 249 2.75 19.80 -0.47
CA LEU A 249 2.07 20.35 0.69
C LEU A 249 2.44 21.84 0.91
N PRO A 250 1.53 22.65 1.49
CA PRO A 250 1.81 24.04 1.81
C PRO A 250 3.07 24.22 2.68
N MET A 251 3.79 25.34 2.54
CA MET A 251 5.07 25.59 3.21
C MET A 251 5.01 25.35 4.73
N TRP A 252 3.96 25.78 5.40
CA TRP A 252 3.82 25.58 6.85
C TRP A 252 3.76 24.10 7.22
N LYS A 253 3.13 23.24 6.39
CA LYS A 253 3.13 21.78 6.61
C LYS A 253 4.51 21.19 6.34
N GLN A 254 5.24 21.70 5.33
CA GLN A 254 6.61 21.27 5.06
C GLN A 254 7.53 21.54 6.25
N ILE A 255 7.39 22.71 6.90
CA ILE A 255 8.15 23.07 8.11
C ILE A 255 7.79 22.12 9.27
N ILE A 256 6.51 21.92 9.55
CA ILE A 256 6.07 21.04 10.65
C ILE A 256 6.55 19.60 10.44
N LEU A 257 6.37 19.05 9.25
CA LEU A 257 6.82 17.69 8.94
C LEU A 257 8.35 17.60 8.89
N GLY A 258 9.04 18.64 8.45
CA GLY A 258 10.50 18.74 8.52
C GLY A 258 11.01 18.67 9.97
N LEU A 259 10.39 19.39 10.90
CA LEU A 259 10.71 19.30 12.31
C LEU A 259 10.40 17.92 12.90
N ALA A 260 9.24 17.36 12.57
CA ALA A 260 8.81 16.04 13.05
C ALA A 260 9.73 14.92 12.58
N GLY A 261 10.14 14.94 11.31
CA GLY A 261 11.03 13.94 10.72
C GLY A 261 12.53 14.17 10.96
N SER A 262 12.89 15.33 11.57
CA SER A 262 14.30 15.77 11.71
C SER A 262 15.22 14.78 12.43
N LYS A 263 14.66 13.96 13.35
CA LYS A 263 15.41 12.88 14.02
C LYS A 263 15.95 11.88 13.00
N PHE A 264 15.11 11.43 12.08
CA PHE A 264 15.50 10.45 11.05
C PHE A 264 16.42 11.07 10.01
N ASP A 265 16.20 12.33 9.63
CA ASP A 265 17.09 13.05 8.69
C ASP A 265 18.50 13.21 9.26
N LYS A 266 18.63 13.60 10.54
CA LYS A 266 19.91 13.71 11.24
C LYS A 266 20.61 12.35 11.33
N LEU A 267 19.85 11.29 11.63
CA LEU A 267 20.40 9.95 11.75
C LEU A 267 20.87 9.42 10.37
N ALA A 268 20.07 9.66 9.33
CA ALA A 268 20.45 9.32 7.95
C ALA A 268 21.74 10.06 7.54
N SER A 269 21.82 11.34 7.82
CA SER A 269 23.04 12.14 7.58
C SER A 269 24.27 11.59 8.31
N LYS A 270 24.10 11.18 9.57
CA LYS A 270 25.18 10.56 10.37
C LYS A 270 25.74 9.28 9.72
N TYR A 271 24.87 8.47 9.13
CA TYR A 271 25.27 7.23 8.44
C TYR A 271 25.64 7.46 6.95
N GLY A 272 25.48 8.69 6.43
CA GLY A 272 25.75 9.00 5.03
C GLY A 272 24.78 8.31 4.06
N ILE A 273 23.53 8.15 4.46
CA ILE A 273 22.43 7.54 3.69
C ILE A 273 21.30 8.55 3.44
N SER A 274 20.32 8.19 2.64
CA SER A 274 19.08 8.96 2.51
C SER A 274 17.92 8.25 3.21
N TYR A 275 17.06 9.05 3.83
CA TYR A 275 15.80 8.63 4.42
C TYR A 275 14.65 9.35 3.74
N ASP A 276 13.58 8.62 3.41
CA ASP A 276 12.33 9.22 2.94
C ASP A 276 11.13 8.41 3.45
N PHE A 277 9.98 9.07 3.47
CA PHE A 277 8.70 8.48 3.79
C PHE A 277 7.86 8.40 2.52
N ILE A 278 7.07 7.34 2.36
CA ILE A 278 6.18 7.20 1.21
C ILE A 278 4.71 7.18 1.64
N PHE A 279 3.90 7.91 0.89
CA PHE A 279 2.45 7.82 0.90
C PHE A 279 2.01 7.51 -0.52
N VAL A 280 1.49 6.31 -0.76
CA VAL A 280 1.20 5.81 -2.11
C VAL A 280 0.12 6.62 -2.81
N GLU A 281 0.32 6.90 -4.08
CA GLU A 281 -0.64 7.61 -4.93
C GLU A 281 -1.25 6.68 -5.98
N SER A 282 -2.42 7.05 -6.48
CA SER A 282 -3.06 6.38 -7.61
C SER A 282 -2.23 6.58 -8.87
N ASN A 283 -1.97 5.50 -9.60
CA ASN A 283 -1.25 5.56 -10.87
C ASN A 283 -1.61 4.33 -11.73
N GLY A 284 -2.55 4.51 -12.67
CA GLY A 284 -2.99 3.43 -13.55
C GLY A 284 -1.89 2.91 -14.47
N LYS A 285 -0.91 3.75 -14.88
CA LYS A 285 0.22 3.30 -15.72
C LYS A 285 1.14 2.36 -14.94
N GLN A 286 1.53 2.72 -13.71
CA GLN A 286 2.31 1.83 -12.85
C GLN A 286 1.53 0.57 -12.48
N LEU A 287 0.21 0.68 -12.30
CA LEU A 287 -0.63 -0.48 -12.03
C LEU A 287 -0.72 -1.41 -13.26
N GLN A 288 -0.67 -0.86 -14.49
CA GLN A 288 -0.55 -1.68 -15.69
C GLN A 288 0.77 -2.45 -15.73
N GLU A 289 1.90 -1.81 -15.38
CA GLU A 289 3.20 -2.52 -15.26
C GLU A 289 3.12 -3.66 -14.24
N VAL A 290 2.41 -3.43 -13.13
CA VAL A 290 2.15 -4.49 -12.13
C VAL A 290 1.32 -5.62 -12.73
N ALA A 291 0.23 -5.29 -13.44
CA ALA A 291 -0.63 -6.30 -14.07
C ALA A 291 0.14 -7.15 -15.07
N ASP A 292 0.97 -6.52 -15.92
CA ASP A 292 1.82 -7.20 -16.89
C ASP A 292 2.85 -8.12 -16.22
N LEU A 293 3.44 -7.65 -15.11
CA LEU A 293 4.37 -8.44 -14.31
C LEU A 293 3.69 -9.66 -13.66
N PHE A 294 2.51 -9.45 -13.11
CA PHE A 294 1.69 -10.51 -12.50
C PHE A 294 1.29 -11.55 -13.53
N GLU A 295 0.83 -11.11 -14.72
CA GLU A 295 0.49 -12.04 -15.81
C GLU A 295 1.70 -12.88 -16.23
N LYS A 296 2.88 -12.23 -16.39
CA LYS A 296 4.12 -12.91 -16.81
C LYS A 296 4.62 -13.93 -15.78
N LEU A 297 4.59 -13.57 -14.50
CA LEU A 297 5.18 -14.37 -13.41
C LEU A 297 4.17 -15.19 -12.63
N ARG A 298 2.87 -15.04 -12.93
CA ARG A 298 1.76 -15.72 -12.25
C ARG A 298 1.79 -15.52 -10.72
N ILE A 299 2.17 -14.29 -10.29
CA ILE A 299 2.26 -13.94 -8.87
C ILE A 299 0.86 -13.98 -8.25
N LYS A 300 0.72 -14.66 -7.12
CA LYS A 300 -0.52 -14.69 -6.33
C LYS A 300 -0.32 -13.98 -5.00
N PRO A 301 -1.18 -13.01 -4.66
CA PRO A 301 -1.14 -12.40 -3.33
C PRO A 301 -1.60 -13.39 -2.26
N SER A 302 -1.01 -13.28 -1.07
CA SER A 302 -1.46 -14.05 0.09
C SER A 302 -2.71 -13.40 0.68
N ILE A 303 -3.78 -14.16 0.83
CA ILE A 303 -5.03 -13.74 1.50
C ILE A 303 -5.03 -14.29 2.93
N ASP A 304 -5.36 -13.46 3.90
CA ASP A 304 -5.48 -13.84 5.32
C ASP A 304 -6.92 -14.18 5.69
N THR A 305 -7.83 -13.23 5.49
CA THR A 305 -9.24 -13.38 5.87
C THR A 305 -10.13 -12.61 4.91
N VAL A 306 -11.31 -13.17 4.63
CA VAL A 306 -12.34 -12.54 3.80
C VAL A 306 -13.55 -12.24 4.67
N TYR A 307 -14.11 -11.06 4.55
CA TYR A 307 -15.31 -10.56 5.23
C TYR A 307 -16.34 -10.11 4.20
N THR A 308 -17.59 -9.96 4.62
CA THR A 308 -18.62 -9.26 3.84
C THR A 308 -18.57 -7.75 4.09
N LEU A 309 -19.26 -6.96 3.27
CA LEU A 309 -19.36 -5.50 3.48
C LEU A 309 -19.98 -5.16 4.84
N GLU A 310 -20.95 -5.94 5.32
CA GLU A 310 -21.59 -5.78 6.63
C GLU A 310 -20.60 -5.98 7.78
N GLU A 311 -19.57 -6.80 7.56
CA GLU A 311 -18.53 -7.11 8.56
C GLU A 311 -17.33 -6.15 8.47
N VAL A 312 -17.45 -5.02 7.76
CA VAL A 312 -16.36 -4.07 7.52
C VAL A 312 -15.64 -3.64 8.80
N ASN A 313 -16.35 -3.44 9.92
CA ASN A 313 -15.73 -3.07 11.20
C ASN A 313 -14.85 -4.21 11.74
N SER A 314 -15.28 -5.46 11.62
CA SER A 314 -14.45 -6.63 11.99
C SER A 314 -13.21 -6.76 11.13
N ALA A 315 -13.31 -6.44 9.83
CA ALA A 315 -12.17 -6.41 8.91
C ALA A 315 -11.16 -5.30 9.27
N LEU A 316 -11.64 -4.10 9.64
CA LEU A 316 -10.81 -2.99 10.11
C LEU A 316 -10.10 -3.33 11.43
N ASP A 317 -10.81 -3.93 12.38
CA ASP A 317 -10.26 -4.40 13.67
C ASP A 317 -9.21 -5.49 13.47
N LYS A 318 -9.44 -6.45 12.57
CA LYS A 318 -8.46 -7.48 12.21
C LYS A 318 -7.14 -6.85 11.76
N VAL A 319 -7.21 -5.84 10.87
CA VAL A 319 -6.02 -5.14 10.37
C VAL A 319 -5.37 -4.28 11.46
N ALA A 320 -6.15 -3.64 12.35
CA ALA A 320 -5.63 -2.86 13.47
C ALA A 320 -4.84 -3.70 14.47
N ASN A 321 -5.32 -4.92 14.76
CA ASN A 321 -4.69 -5.85 15.70
C ASN A 321 -3.41 -6.49 15.13
N GLY A 322 -3.16 -6.36 13.83
CA GLY A 322 -1.98 -6.91 13.16
C GLY A 322 -1.98 -8.45 13.10
N ARG A 323 -0.78 -9.04 12.98
CA ARG A 323 -0.56 -10.50 12.87
C ARG A 323 -1.21 -11.14 11.63
N SER A 324 -1.49 -10.34 10.59
CA SER A 324 -2.02 -10.86 9.33
C SER A 324 -0.94 -11.62 8.56
N LYS A 325 -1.28 -12.79 8.05
CA LYS A 325 -0.41 -13.62 7.18
C LYS A 325 -0.60 -13.31 5.69
N GLY A 326 -1.35 -12.28 5.38
CA GLY A 326 -1.71 -11.84 4.04
C GLY A 326 -2.65 -10.65 4.08
N LYS A 327 -3.39 -10.43 3.01
CA LYS A 327 -4.36 -9.35 2.86
C LYS A 327 -5.71 -9.72 3.47
N THR A 328 -6.30 -8.78 4.19
CA THR A 328 -7.73 -8.82 4.55
C THR A 328 -8.53 -8.22 3.41
N VAL A 329 -9.61 -8.89 3.00
CA VAL A 329 -10.46 -8.51 1.86
C VAL A 329 -11.91 -8.46 2.29
N ILE A 330 -12.68 -7.52 1.74
CA ILE A 330 -14.13 -7.41 1.88
C ILE A 330 -14.76 -7.72 0.52
N THR A 331 -15.77 -8.59 0.50
CA THR A 331 -16.63 -8.86 -0.67
C THR A 331 -17.93 -8.06 -0.56
N MET A 332 -18.47 -7.62 -1.72
CA MET A 332 -19.71 -6.85 -1.81
C MET A 332 -20.92 -7.75 -1.97
#